data_9d0b2c62f006ee9935da3f6fa10fa0af
#
_entry.id   9d0b2c62f006ee9935da3f6fa10fa0af
#
_cell.length_a   1.000
_cell.length_b   1.000
_cell.length_c   1.000
_cell.angle_alpha   90.00
_cell.angle_beta   90.00
_cell.angle_gamma   90.00
#
_symmetry.space_group_name_H-M   'P 1'
#
loop_
_entity.id
_entity.type
_entity.pdbx_description
1 polymer ?
#
loop_
_entity_poly.entity_id
_entity_poly.type
_entity_poly.pdbx_seq_one_letter_code
_entity_poly.pdbx_strand_id
1 'polypeptide(L)'
;MSRSTISRFKLTEMFPNEEAARQYIETYRWPNGTVCPHCEEAKRITIRKGGYYRCLACMETFTVRTGTIFERSHVPLHKWIHAMYQLLTSRKGVSSMQLAKEIGVQQRTAWFMLHRIREACGKEIKMLSGTVEMDETYIGGLERTKHESKKSHIGRGSVGKTPVLGMRERGGRTKAMPVATVDMASLFQAIHENIKPGTMIHTDEHTGYQIDEVYGHRRVNHSAKEFSRKGCQGRSKTRPPGRSKTRPL
;
A
#
# COMPACT_ATOMS: atom_id res chain seq x y z
N MET A 1 -12.32 -2.25 -17.56
CA MET A 1 -13.49 -1.61 -16.90
C MET A 1 -12.97 -0.67 -15.83
N SER A 2 -13.30 0.63 -15.91
CA SER A 2 -13.00 1.59 -14.85
C SER A 2 -13.79 1.19 -13.61
N ARG A 3 -13.11 0.88 -12.49
CA ARG A 3 -13.80 0.69 -11.21
C ARG A 3 -14.49 2.00 -10.87
N SER A 4 -15.82 1.99 -10.75
CA SER A 4 -16.58 3.15 -10.32
C SER A 4 -16.14 3.54 -8.91
N THR A 5 -15.39 4.62 -8.82
CA THR A 5 -14.94 5.15 -7.52
C THR A 5 -16.09 5.97 -6.93
N ILE A 6 -16.50 5.68 -5.71
CA ILE A 6 -17.49 6.46 -4.97
C ILE A 6 -16.96 7.90 -4.85
N SER A 7 -17.81 8.91 -5.08
CA SER A 7 -17.43 10.31 -4.87
C SER A 7 -17.30 10.62 -3.37
N ARG A 8 -16.51 11.65 -3.03
CA ARG A 8 -16.39 12.12 -1.65
C ARG A 8 -17.72 12.56 -1.05
N PHE A 9 -18.55 13.21 -1.85
CA PHE A 9 -19.89 13.63 -1.41
C PHE A 9 -20.76 12.42 -1.05
N LYS A 10 -20.80 11.42 -1.93
CA LYS A 10 -21.55 10.19 -1.65
C LYS A 10 -21.02 9.44 -0.43
N LEU A 11 -19.73 9.45 -0.20
CA LEU A 11 -19.13 8.87 1.02
C LEU A 11 -19.63 9.59 2.28
N THR A 12 -19.71 10.92 2.25
CA THR A 12 -20.20 11.72 3.37
C THR A 12 -21.70 11.50 3.62
N GLU A 13 -22.48 11.34 2.57
CA GLU A 13 -23.91 10.97 2.68
C GLU A 13 -24.10 9.57 3.28
N MET A 14 -23.25 8.60 2.91
CA MET A 14 -23.30 7.25 3.46
C MET A 14 -22.88 7.17 4.93
N PHE A 15 -21.94 8.00 5.33
CA PHE A 15 -21.34 7.98 6.68
C PHE A 15 -21.36 9.37 7.34
N PRO A 16 -22.56 9.92 7.61
CA PRO A 16 -22.69 11.25 8.19
C PRO A 16 -22.26 11.30 9.66
N ASN A 17 -22.28 10.17 10.35
CA ASN A 17 -21.99 10.09 11.78
C ASN A 17 -21.36 8.73 12.17
N GLU A 18 -21.00 8.59 13.44
CA GLU A 18 -20.41 7.39 14.04
C GLU A 18 -21.34 6.17 13.92
N GLU A 19 -22.63 6.37 14.12
CA GLU A 19 -23.62 5.29 14.16
C GLU A 19 -23.77 4.62 12.79
N ALA A 20 -23.91 5.41 11.70
CA ALA A 20 -23.99 4.89 10.34
C ALA A 20 -22.72 4.11 9.95
N ALA A 21 -21.55 4.64 10.33
CA ALA A 21 -20.28 3.96 10.09
C ALA A 21 -20.15 2.66 10.90
N ARG A 22 -20.59 2.65 12.15
CA ARG A 22 -20.60 1.47 13.01
C ARG A 22 -21.47 0.36 12.43
N GLN A 23 -22.72 0.67 12.09
CA GLN A 23 -23.67 -0.29 11.52
C GLN A 23 -23.15 -0.90 10.22
N TYR A 24 -22.54 -0.08 9.36
CA TYR A 24 -21.94 -0.56 8.11
C TYR A 24 -20.81 -1.55 8.38
N ILE A 25 -19.90 -1.21 9.29
CA ILE A 25 -18.76 -2.09 9.62
C ILE A 25 -19.25 -3.37 10.31
N GLU A 26 -20.27 -3.29 11.18
CA GLU A 26 -20.88 -4.45 11.81
C GLU A 26 -21.50 -5.41 10.79
N THR A 27 -22.26 -4.90 9.82
CA THR A 27 -22.84 -5.68 8.73
C THR A 27 -21.76 -6.36 7.88
N TYR A 28 -20.67 -5.65 7.58
CA TYR A 28 -19.58 -6.21 6.80
C TYR A 28 -18.76 -7.25 7.59
N ARG A 29 -18.52 -7.00 8.88
CA ARG A 29 -17.73 -7.89 9.72
C ARG A 29 -18.49 -9.15 10.12
N TRP A 30 -19.78 -9.02 10.35
CA TRP A 30 -20.65 -10.08 10.88
C TRP A 30 -21.87 -10.30 9.99
N PRO A 31 -21.71 -10.74 8.74
CA PRO A 31 -22.83 -10.90 7.81
C PRO A 31 -23.84 -11.95 8.26
N ASN A 32 -23.42 -12.91 9.07
CA ASN A 32 -24.24 -14.01 9.60
C ASN A 32 -24.57 -13.84 11.09
N GLY A 33 -24.45 -12.63 11.63
CA GLY A 33 -24.65 -12.34 13.05
C GLY A 33 -23.34 -12.14 13.83
N THR A 34 -23.44 -11.45 14.96
CA THR A 34 -22.29 -11.04 15.75
C THR A 34 -21.53 -12.25 16.29
N VAL A 35 -20.21 -12.25 16.13
CA VAL A 35 -19.29 -13.28 16.63
C VAL A 35 -18.29 -12.63 17.59
N CYS A 36 -18.03 -13.28 18.71
CA CYS A 36 -17.05 -12.84 19.69
C CYS A 36 -15.62 -12.92 19.12
N PRO A 37 -14.85 -11.82 19.09
CA PRO A 37 -13.49 -11.85 18.56
C PRO A 37 -12.46 -12.54 19.47
N HIS A 38 -12.83 -12.91 20.69
CA HIS A 38 -11.96 -13.56 21.68
C HIS A 38 -12.08 -15.09 21.69
N CYS A 39 -13.30 -15.62 21.51
CA CYS A 39 -13.56 -17.07 21.60
C CYS A 39 -14.45 -17.62 20.49
N GLU A 40 -14.75 -16.81 19.48
CA GLU A 40 -15.54 -17.18 18.29
C GLU A 40 -16.99 -17.64 18.58
N GLU A 41 -17.48 -17.45 19.80
CA GLU A 41 -18.86 -17.76 20.16
C GLU A 41 -19.84 -16.83 19.40
N ALA A 42 -20.92 -17.39 18.86
CA ALA A 42 -21.92 -16.66 18.10
C ALA A 42 -23.32 -16.64 18.74
N LYS A 43 -23.64 -17.64 19.60
CA LYS A 43 -25.00 -17.82 20.11
C LYS A 43 -25.25 -17.10 21.46
N ARG A 44 -24.23 -16.99 22.30
CA ARG A 44 -24.34 -16.45 23.68
C ARG A 44 -23.77 -15.03 23.74
N ILE A 45 -24.29 -14.12 22.94
CA ILE A 45 -23.87 -12.72 22.90
C ILE A 45 -25.03 -11.83 23.31
N THR A 46 -24.78 -10.93 24.28
CA THR A 46 -25.74 -9.91 24.72
C THR A 46 -25.36 -8.56 24.15
N ILE A 47 -26.33 -7.90 23.50
CA ILE A 47 -26.16 -6.55 22.95
C ILE A 47 -26.38 -5.54 24.08
N ARG A 48 -25.47 -4.57 24.19
CA ARG A 48 -25.55 -3.46 25.15
C ARG A 48 -25.67 -2.12 24.42
N LYS A 49 -26.05 -1.08 25.16
CA LYS A 49 -26.15 0.29 24.61
C LYS A 49 -24.79 0.75 24.05
N GLY A 50 -24.82 1.58 23.02
CA GLY A 50 -23.62 2.22 22.47
C GLY A 50 -22.74 1.32 21.60
N GLY A 51 -23.27 0.21 21.06
CA GLY A 51 -22.48 -0.70 20.20
C GLY A 51 -21.52 -1.60 20.96
N TYR A 52 -21.77 -1.83 22.25
CA TYR A 52 -21.06 -2.80 23.03
C TYR A 52 -21.76 -4.16 23.01
N TYR A 53 -20.98 -5.21 23.01
CA TYR A 53 -21.41 -6.59 23.06
C TYR A 53 -20.72 -7.29 24.23
N ARG A 54 -21.41 -8.22 24.87
CA ARG A 54 -20.85 -9.09 25.91
C ARG A 54 -21.02 -10.53 25.52
N CYS A 55 -19.92 -11.26 25.47
CA CYS A 55 -19.93 -12.70 25.33
C CYS A 55 -20.19 -13.36 26.69
N LEU A 56 -21.18 -14.27 26.75
CA LEU A 56 -21.46 -15.02 27.98
C LEU A 56 -20.63 -16.31 28.10
N ALA A 57 -19.87 -16.66 27.03
CA ALA A 57 -18.97 -17.82 27.08
C ALA A 57 -17.61 -17.45 27.71
N CYS A 58 -16.95 -16.42 27.23
CA CYS A 58 -15.66 -15.95 27.76
C CYS A 58 -15.79 -14.77 28.74
N MET A 59 -17.01 -14.26 28.95
CA MET A 59 -17.32 -13.14 29.86
C MET A 59 -16.64 -11.82 29.45
N GLU A 60 -16.11 -11.70 28.23
CA GLU A 60 -15.46 -10.51 27.74
C GLU A 60 -16.44 -9.55 27.05
N THR A 61 -16.15 -8.26 27.17
CA THR A 61 -16.89 -7.19 26.48
C THR A 61 -16.11 -6.74 25.26
N PHE A 62 -16.79 -6.60 24.13
CA PHE A 62 -16.17 -6.21 22.88
C PHE A 62 -17.04 -5.25 22.10
N THR A 63 -16.47 -4.66 21.05
CA THR A 63 -17.14 -3.80 20.09
C THR A 63 -16.73 -4.22 18.68
N VAL A 64 -17.32 -3.61 17.67
CA VAL A 64 -16.89 -3.79 16.27
C VAL A 64 -15.42 -3.41 16.04
N ARG A 65 -14.81 -2.64 16.94
CA ARG A 65 -13.41 -2.21 16.86
C ARG A 65 -12.43 -3.28 17.36
N THR A 66 -12.85 -4.15 18.27
CA THR A 66 -11.98 -5.15 18.93
C THR A 66 -11.36 -6.10 17.91
N GLY A 67 -10.04 -6.28 17.96
CA GLY A 67 -9.28 -7.10 17.00
C GLY A 67 -9.17 -6.49 15.59
N THR A 68 -9.44 -5.20 15.41
CA THR A 68 -9.31 -4.49 14.12
C THR A 68 -8.30 -3.35 14.22
N ILE A 69 -8.03 -2.72 13.07
CA ILE A 69 -7.20 -1.50 13.02
C ILE A 69 -7.78 -0.33 13.83
N PHE A 70 -9.05 -0.41 14.19
CA PHE A 70 -9.76 0.62 14.99
C PHE A 70 -9.65 0.38 16.49
N GLU A 71 -9.04 -0.72 16.91
CA GLU A 71 -8.95 -1.08 18.32
C GLU A 71 -8.27 0.00 19.15
N ARG A 72 -8.81 0.27 20.34
CA ARG A 72 -8.32 1.30 21.28
C ARG A 72 -8.25 2.71 20.70
N SER A 73 -8.94 2.97 19.60
CA SER A 73 -9.02 4.32 19.04
C SER A 73 -10.25 5.06 19.56
N HIS A 74 -10.05 6.30 20.01
CA HIS A 74 -11.13 7.21 20.37
C HIS A 74 -11.67 8.01 19.17
N VAL A 75 -11.04 7.88 18.01
CA VAL A 75 -11.49 8.57 16.77
C VAL A 75 -12.77 7.89 16.27
N PRO A 76 -13.84 8.67 15.98
CA PRO A 76 -15.08 8.15 15.41
C PRO A 76 -14.87 7.34 14.12
N LEU A 77 -15.65 6.25 13.94
CA LEU A 77 -15.47 5.32 12.81
C LEU A 77 -15.69 5.98 11.45
N HIS A 78 -16.62 6.92 11.33
CA HIS A 78 -16.81 7.65 10.08
C HIS A 78 -15.55 8.42 9.66
N LYS A 79 -14.79 8.98 10.60
CA LYS A 79 -13.49 9.63 10.32
C LYS A 79 -12.43 8.62 9.86
N TRP A 80 -12.46 7.39 10.37
CA TRP A 80 -11.60 6.31 9.89
C TRP A 80 -11.92 5.91 8.45
N ILE A 81 -13.22 5.81 8.11
CA ILE A 81 -13.65 5.51 6.74
C ILE A 81 -13.20 6.62 5.78
N HIS A 82 -13.35 7.89 6.17
CA HIS A 82 -12.84 9.02 5.38
C HIS A 82 -11.33 8.98 5.21
N ALA A 83 -10.57 8.64 6.25
CA ALA A 83 -9.11 8.50 6.18
C ALA A 83 -8.68 7.37 5.22
N MET A 84 -9.35 6.21 5.29
CA MET A 84 -9.12 5.09 4.37
C MET A 84 -9.43 5.49 2.92
N TYR A 85 -10.57 6.11 2.68
CA TYR A 85 -10.95 6.59 1.35
C TYR A 85 -9.89 7.54 0.78
N GLN A 86 -9.48 8.53 1.57
CA GLN A 86 -8.49 9.53 1.16
C GLN A 86 -7.14 8.87 0.81
N LEU A 87 -6.67 7.93 1.63
CA LEU A 87 -5.41 7.23 1.37
C LEU A 87 -5.49 6.37 0.09
N LEU A 88 -6.58 5.65 -0.11
CA LEU A 88 -6.75 4.72 -1.24
C LEU A 88 -7.02 5.41 -2.57
N THR A 89 -7.63 6.61 -2.56
CA THR A 89 -7.94 7.35 -3.79
C THR A 89 -6.85 8.32 -4.20
N SER A 90 -5.95 8.70 -3.30
CA SER A 90 -4.87 9.65 -3.56
C SER A 90 -3.72 8.99 -4.29
N ARG A 91 -3.47 9.39 -5.55
CA ARG A 91 -2.39 8.81 -6.39
C ARG A 91 -0.97 9.00 -5.83
N LYS A 92 -0.74 10.10 -5.12
CA LYS A 92 0.57 10.47 -4.54
C LYS A 92 0.63 10.29 -3.02
N GLY A 93 -0.41 9.66 -2.44
CA GLY A 93 -0.58 9.59 -1.00
C GLY A 93 -1.15 10.87 -0.41
N VAL A 94 -1.31 10.90 0.90
CA VAL A 94 -1.83 12.02 1.66
C VAL A 94 -0.91 12.30 2.85
N SER A 95 -0.64 13.58 3.12
CA SER A 95 0.13 13.98 4.30
C SER A 95 -0.75 13.94 5.55
N SER A 96 -0.14 13.65 6.71
CA SER A 96 -0.87 13.68 7.98
C SER A 96 -1.41 15.07 8.34
N MET A 97 -0.75 16.13 7.90
CA MET A 97 -1.23 17.52 8.11
C MET A 97 -2.48 17.80 7.29
N GLN A 98 -2.52 17.33 6.03
CA GLN A 98 -3.69 17.49 5.18
C GLN A 98 -4.87 16.68 5.74
N LEU A 99 -4.65 15.39 6.03
CA LEU A 99 -5.68 14.52 6.58
C LEU A 99 -6.24 15.08 7.89
N ALA A 100 -5.38 15.58 8.79
CA ALA A 100 -5.80 16.17 10.06
C ALA A 100 -6.80 17.31 9.89
N LYS A 101 -6.54 18.21 8.94
CA LYS A 101 -7.45 19.32 8.60
C LYS A 101 -8.77 18.83 8.02
N GLU A 102 -8.73 17.82 7.14
CA GLU A 102 -9.91 17.31 6.44
C GLU A 102 -10.88 16.56 7.35
N ILE A 103 -10.38 15.78 8.31
CA ILE A 103 -11.24 15.00 9.21
C ILE A 103 -11.38 15.64 10.61
N GLY A 104 -10.74 16.79 10.85
CA GLY A 104 -10.82 17.52 12.11
C GLY A 104 -10.27 16.74 13.30
N VAL A 105 -8.99 16.33 13.21
CA VAL A 105 -8.23 15.68 14.30
C VAL A 105 -6.85 16.33 14.42
N GLN A 106 -6.13 16.04 15.50
CA GLN A 106 -4.73 16.47 15.63
C GLN A 106 -3.84 15.78 14.60
N GLN A 107 -2.80 16.45 14.10
CA GLN A 107 -1.84 15.93 13.13
C GLN A 107 -1.22 14.60 13.59
N ARG A 108 -0.86 14.48 14.87
CA ARG A 108 -0.30 13.26 15.45
C ARG A 108 -1.28 12.09 15.36
N THR A 109 -2.57 12.33 15.60
CA THR A 109 -3.63 11.34 15.47
C THR A 109 -3.79 10.88 14.02
N ALA A 110 -3.83 11.83 13.06
CA ALA A 110 -3.92 11.53 11.64
C ALA A 110 -2.69 10.74 11.15
N TRP A 111 -1.49 11.07 11.63
CA TRP A 111 -0.26 10.33 11.35
C TRP A 111 -0.36 8.87 11.80
N PHE A 112 -0.80 8.65 13.04
CA PHE A 112 -1.00 7.32 13.59
C PHE A 112 -2.05 6.51 12.83
N MET A 113 -3.18 7.13 12.47
CA MET A 113 -4.21 6.51 11.64
C MET A 113 -3.65 6.05 10.29
N LEU A 114 -2.90 6.91 9.58
CA LEU A 114 -2.29 6.58 8.30
C LEU A 114 -1.33 5.39 8.40
N HIS A 115 -0.55 5.29 9.48
CA HIS A 115 0.35 4.16 9.69
C HIS A 115 -0.40 2.85 9.91
N ARG A 116 -1.45 2.85 10.73
CA ARG A 116 -2.30 1.66 10.93
C ARG A 116 -2.98 1.20 9.64
N ILE A 117 -3.50 2.13 8.82
CA ILE A 117 -4.13 1.78 7.55
C ILE A 117 -3.09 1.17 6.60
N ARG A 118 -1.90 1.75 6.49
CA ARG A 118 -0.82 1.22 5.63
C ARG A 118 -0.38 -0.17 6.07
N GLU A 119 -0.22 -0.38 7.37
CA GLU A 119 0.12 -1.68 7.94
C GLU A 119 -0.93 -2.74 7.60
N ALA A 120 -2.21 -2.41 7.73
CA ALA A 120 -3.29 -3.31 7.36
C ALA A 120 -3.29 -3.66 5.87
N CYS A 121 -3.01 -2.69 5.01
CA CYS A 121 -2.90 -2.94 3.57
C CYS A 121 -1.72 -3.85 3.19
N GLY A 122 -0.70 -3.95 4.03
CA GLY A 122 0.50 -4.77 3.78
C GLY A 122 0.38 -6.24 4.24
N LYS A 123 -0.54 -6.56 5.15
CA LYS A 123 -0.56 -7.86 5.86
C LYS A 123 -0.98 -9.07 5.03
N GLU A 124 -1.67 -8.91 3.90
CA GLU A 124 -2.28 -10.04 3.16
C GLU A 124 -1.98 -10.04 1.66
N ILE A 125 -0.82 -9.61 1.23
CA ILE A 125 -0.49 -9.68 -0.19
C ILE A 125 -0.08 -11.12 -0.51
N LYS A 126 -1.01 -11.87 -1.14
CA LYS A 126 -0.74 -13.19 -1.73
C LYS A 126 0.42 -13.08 -2.73
N MET A 127 1.12 -14.18 -2.97
CA MET A 127 2.19 -14.24 -3.97
C MET A 127 1.69 -13.71 -5.32
N LEU A 128 2.53 -12.94 -5.99
CA LEU A 128 2.26 -12.37 -7.31
C LEU A 128 2.36 -13.47 -8.38
N SER A 129 1.63 -13.32 -9.49
CA SER A 129 1.57 -14.33 -10.56
C SER A 129 1.36 -13.69 -11.93
N GLY A 130 1.50 -14.51 -13.01
CA GLY A 130 1.29 -14.07 -14.38
C GLY A 130 2.48 -13.33 -14.96
N THR A 131 2.40 -12.02 -15.08
CA THR A 131 3.53 -11.16 -15.51
C THR A 131 3.80 -10.13 -14.44
N VAL A 132 5.01 -10.13 -13.89
CA VAL A 132 5.45 -9.24 -12.82
C VAL A 132 6.58 -8.34 -13.32
N GLU A 133 6.42 -7.05 -13.16
CA GLU A 133 7.44 -6.03 -13.42
C GLU A 133 8.15 -5.70 -12.12
N MET A 134 9.49 -5.69 -12.15
CA MET A 134 10.32 -5.40 -10.97
C MET A 134 11.23 -4.21 -11.27
N ASP A 135 11.37 -3.34 -10.26
CA ASP A 135 12.21 -2.16 -10.31
C ASP A 135 12.67 -1.79 -8.89
N GLU A 136 13.83 -1.19 -8.73
CA GLU A 136 14.36 -0.70 -7.48
C GLU A 136 14.26 0.81 -7.37
N THR A 137 13.95 1.25 -6.17
CA THR A 137 14.02 2.67 -5.83
C THR A 137 14.74 2.88 -4.51
N TYR A 138 15.37 4.04 -4.37
CA TYR A 138 16.15 4.38 -3.19
C TYR A 138 15.47 5.50 -2.41
N ILE A 139 14.99 5.18 -1.20
CA ILE A 139 14.27 6.12 -0.33
C ILE A 139 15.21 6.67 0.72
N GLY A 140 15.30 7.98 0.83
CA GLY A 140 16.12 8.68 1.81
C GLY A 140 16.41 10.12 1.41
N GLY A 141 17.00 10.89 2.33
CA GLY A 141 17.42 12.26 2.08
C GLY A 141 18.61 12.35 1.13
N LEU A 142 18.78 13.53 0.53
CA LEU A 142 19.97 13.81 -0.28
C LEU A 142 21.19 13.98 0.64
N GLU A 143 22.29 13.32 0.33
CA GLU A 143 23.53 13.41 1.11
C GLU A 143 24.01 14.86 1.25
N ARG A 144 23.89 15.66 0.19
CA ARG A 144 24.27 17.09 0.21
C ARG A 144 23.49 17.95 1.21
N THR A 145 22.29 17.52 1.62
CA THR A 145 21.43 18.29 2.55
C THR A 145 21.62 17.88 4.01
N LYS A 146 22.42 16.86 4.27
CA LYS A 146 22.77 16.44 5.64
C LYS A 146 23.74 17.42 6.26
N HIS A 147 23.70 17.54 7.60
CA HIS A 147 24.73 18.27 8.36
C HIS A 147 26.10 17.63 8.11
N GLU A 148 27.17 18.44 8.09
CA GLU A 148 28.52 18.00 7.73
C GLU A 148 28.99 16.77 8.52
N SER A 149 28.72 16.75 9.83
CA SER A 149 29.05 15.64 10.72
C SER A 149 28.31 14.32 10.43
N LYS A 150 27.26 14.36 9.59
CA LYS A 150 26.45 13.20 9.20
C LYS A 150 26.62 12.81 7.73
N LYS A 151 27.48 13.50 7.01
CA LYS A 151 27.81 13.16 5.62
C LYS A 151 28.79 12.00 5.59
N SER A 152 28.51 11.00 4.77
CA SER A 152 29.41 9.89 4.54
C SER A 152 30.53 10.19 3.54
N HIS A 153 30.50 11.36 2.87
CA HIS A 153 31.45 11.83 1.86
C HIS A 153 31.73 10.84 0.70
N ILE A 154 30.93 9.78 0.56
CA ILE A 154 31.08 8.75 -0.45
C ILE A 154 30.09 9.01 -1.59
N GLY A 155 30.58 9.50 -2.71
CA GLY A 155 29.96 9.43 -4.04
C GLY A 155 28.58 10.08 -4.21
N ARG A 156 28.04 9.88 -5.41
CA ARG A 156 26.65 10.25 -5.80
C ARG A 156 25.78 8.99 -5.80
N GLY A 157 24.45 9.16 -5.71
CA GLY A 157 23.51 8.08 -5.93
C GLY A 157 22.80 7.57 -4.68
N SER A 158 22.92 6.29 -4.37
CA SER A 158 22.16 5.58 -3.32
C SER A 158 22.73 5.69 -1.90
N VAL A 159 23.86 6.39 -1.72
CA VAL A 159 24.55 6.47 -0.45
C VAL A 159 23.63 6.97 0.68
N GLY A 160 23.54 6.21 1.77
CA GLY A 160 22.72 6.53 2.95
C GLY A 160 21.22 6.48 2.71
N LYS A 161 20.77 5.85 1.62
CA LYS A 161 19.36 5.59 1.32
C LYS A 161 19.02 4.13 1.49
N THR A 162 17.77 3.86 1.83
CA THR A 162 17.25 2.50 1.92
C THR A 162 16.74 2.04 0.55
N PRO A 163 17.28 0.96 -0.01
CA PRO A 163 16.74 0.40 -1.24
C PRO A 163 15.39 -0.25 -0.97
N VAL A 164 14.46 -0.02 -1.87
CA VAL A 164 13.11 -0.61 -1.85
C VAL A 164 12.87 -1.29 -3.18
N LEU A 165 12.61 -2.59 -3.12
CA LEU A 165 12.23 -3.39 -4.27
C LEU A 165 10.73 -3.27 -4.50
N GLY A 166 10.34 -2.84 -5.70
CA GLY A 166 8.98 -2.79 -6.19
C GLY A 166 8.68 -3.96 -7.12
N MET A 167 7.59 -4.67 -6.88
CA MET A 167 7.09 -5.76 -7.72
C MET A 167 5.64 -5.48 -8.08
N ARG A 168 5.31 -5.48 -9.36
CA ARG A 168 3.98 -5.16 -9.85
C ARG A 168 3.46 -6.23 -10.82
N GLU A 169 2.38 -6.86 -10.45
CA GLU A 169 1.59 -7.74 -11.32
C GLU A 169 0.86 -6.89 -12.37
N ARG A 170 0.97 -7.23 -13.66
CA ARG A 170 0.29 -6.48 -14.73
C ARG A 170 -1.22 -6.54 -14.57
N GLY A 171 -1.85 -5.37 -14.48
CA GLY A 171 -3.29 -5.24 -14.23
C GLY A 171 -3.73 -5.66 -12.82
N GLY A 172 -2.80 -5.97 -11.93
CA GLY A 172 -3.06 -6.53 -10.62
C GLY A 172 -2.41 -5.74 -9.47
N ARG A 173 -1.87 -6.49 -8.55
CA ARG A 173 -1.35 -6.01 -7.25
C ARG A 173 0.05 -5.46 -7.38
N THR A 174 0.40 -4.58 -6.47
CA THR A 174 1.77 -4.08 -6.30
C THR A 174 2.25 -4.43 -4.90
N LYS A 175 3.47 -4.91 -4.80
CA LYS A 175 4.17 -5.17 -3.55
C LYS A 175 5.47 -4.36 -3.54
N ALA A 176 5.77 -3.71 -2.45
CA ALA A 176 7.02 -3.00 -2.26
C ALA A 176 7.59 -3.33 -0.88
N MET A 177 8.89 -3.61 -0.81
CA MET A 177 9.53 -3.99 0.43
C MET A 177 10.95 -3.42 0.51
N PRO A 178 11.38 -2.96 1.69
CA PRO A 178 12.78 -2.59 1.87
C PRO A 178 13.65 -3.85 1.80
N VAL A 179 14.80 -3.74 1.14
CA VAL A 179 15.82 -4.77 1.09
C VAL A 179 17.12 -4.22 1.72
N ALA A 180 17.92 -5.09 2.29
CA ALA A 180 19.17 -4.67 2.92
C ALA A 180 20.17 -4.19 1.86
N THR A 181 20.30 -4.96 0.79
CA THR A 181 21.19 -4.71 -0.34
C THR A 181 20.47 -5.08 -1.65
N VAL A 182 20.93 -4.50 -2.77
CA VAL A 182 20.47 -4.85 -4.10
C VAL A 182 21.49 -5.80 -4.73
N ASP A 183 21.76 -6.89 -4.05
CA ASP A 183 22.61 -7.97 -4.54
C ASP A 183 21.74 -9.15 -5.03
N MET A 184 22.40 -10.07 -5.73
CA MET A 184 21.76 -11.25 -6.29
C MET A 184 21.02 -12.08 -5.24
N ALA A 185 21.61 -12.29 -4.07
CA ALA A 185 21.05 -13.12 -3.03
C ALA A 185 19.78 -12.51 -2.42
N SER A 186 19.80 -11.21 -2.11
CA SER A 186 18.65 -10.49 -1.57
C SER A 186 17.50 -10.41 -2.58
N LEU A 187 17.79 -10.17 -3.87
CA LEU A 187 16.80 -10.15 -4.93
C LEU A 187 16.19 -11.54 -5.16
N PHE A 188 17.02 -12.58 -5.17
CA PHE A 188 16.57 -13.95 -5.33
C PHE A 188 15.62 -14.39 -4.20
N GLN A 189 16.00 -14.12 -2.95
CA GLN A 189 15.14 -14.39 -1.80
C GLN A 189 13.81 -13.65 -1.91
N ALA A 190 13.83 -12.35 -2.25
CA ALA A 190 12.62 -11.55 -2.41
C ALA A 190 11.70 -12.11 -3.51
N ILE A 191 12.24 -12.62 -4.61
CA ILE A 191 11.48 -13.25 -5.69
C ILE A 191 10.79 -14.52 -5.18
N HIS A 192 11.53 -15.43 -4.56
CA HIS A 192 10.99 -16.70 -4.07
C HIS A 192 9.90 -16.53 -3.02
N GLU A 193 10.03 -15.55 -2.13
CA GLU A 193 9.04 -15.29 -1.08
C GLU A 193 7.76 -14.63 -1.60
N ASN A 194 7.82 -13.93 -2.73
CA ASN A 194 6.76 -13.02 -3.15
C ASN A 194 6.13 -13.35 -4.51
N ILE A 195 6.77 -14.16 -5.34
CA ILE A 195 6.35 -14.49 -6.70
C ILE A 195 6.17 -16.00 -6.86
N LYS A 196 5.04 -16.40 -7.45
CA LYS A 196 4.76 -17.82 -7.71
C LYS A 196 5.69 -18.37 -8.78
N PRO A 197 6.17 -19.62 -8.64
CA PRO A 197 6.86 -20.35 -9.70
C PRO A 197 6.08 -20.31 -11.02
N GLY A 198 6.79 -20.29 -12.15
CA GLY A 198 6.19 -20.19 -13.49
C GLY A 198 5.74 -18.79 -13.91
N THR A 199 5.97 -17.76 -13.07
CA THR A 199 5.67 -16.37 -13.40
C THR A 199 6.69 -15.78 -14.35
N MET A 200 6.24 -14.97 -15.32
CA MET A 200 7.10 -14.17 -16.20
C MET A 200 7.54 -12.89 -15.49
N ILE A 201 8.83 -12.75 -15.26
CA ILE A 201 9.42 -11.58 -14.60
C ILE A 201 10.08 -10.66 -15.61
N HIS A 202 9.77 -9.38 -15.53
CA HIS A 202 10.38 -8.32 -16.33
C HIS A 202 11.20 -7.42 -15.42
N THR A 203 12.49 -7.24 -15.76
CA THR A 203 13.41 -6.35 -15.04
C THR A 203 14.08 -5.41 -16.03
N ASP A 204 14.76 -4.40 -15.50
CA ASP A 204 15.74 -3.63 -16.25
C ASP A 204 17.02 -4.45 -16.52
N GLU A 205 18.08 -3.77 -16.99
CA GLU A 205 19.38 -4.37 -17.31
C GLU A 205 20.30 -4.58 -16.10
N HIS A 206 19.83 -4.36 -14.87
CA HIS A 206 20.65 -4.49 -13.67
C HIS A 206 21.20 -5.92 -13.52
N THR A 207 22.52 -6.02 -13.33
CA THR A 207 23.25 -7.30 -13.30
C THR A 207 22.90 -8.22 -12.13
N GLY A 208 22.32 -7.67 -11.06
CA GLY A 208 21.87 -8.43 -9.88
C GLY A 208 20.69 -9.39 -10.14
N TYR A 209 19.99 -9.24 -11.28
CA TYR A 209 18.89 -10.14 -11.62
C TYR A 209 19.40 -11.39 -12.35
N GLN A 210 19.87 -12.37 -11.57
CA GLN A 210 20.02 -13.74 -12.04
C GLN A 210 18.81 -14.53 -11.55
N ILE A 211 17.85 -14.73 -12.44
CA ILE A 211 16.58 -15.38 -12.13
C ILE A 211 16.67 -16.83 -12.58
N ASP A 212 16.28 -17.74 -11.69
CA ASP A 212 16.29 -19.18 -11.86
C ASP A 212 15.36 -19.62 -13.01
N GLU A 213 15.64 -20.75 -13.65
CA GLU A 213 14.84 -21.34 -14.75
C GLU A 213 13.39 -21.63 -14.39
N VAL A 214 13.08 -21.67 -13.08
CA VAL A 214 11.72 -21.79 -12.54
C VAL A 214 10.82 -20.62 -12.93
N TYR A 215 11.41 -19.48 -13.28
CA TYR A 215 10.71 -18.26 -13.72
C TYR A 215 11.07 -17.90 -15.15
N GLY A 216 10.08 -17.45 -15.92
CA GLY A 216 10.39 -16.79 -17.19
C GLY A 216 11.03 -15.42 -16.94
N HIS A 217 12.16 -15.12 -17.54
CA HIS A 217 12.83 -13.82 -17.37
C HIS A 217 12.97 -13.06 -18.69
N ARG A 218 12.63 -11.78 -18.67
CA ARG A 218 12.83 -10.85 -19.78
C ARG A 218 13.45 -9.56 -19.27
N ARG A 219 14.60 -9.19 -19.81
CA ARG A 219 15.28 -7.94 -19.54
C ARG A 219 14.93 -6.90 -20.60
N VAL A 220 14.80 -5.64 -20.20
CA VAL A 220 14.61 -4.48 -21.07
C VAL A 220 15.85 -3.61 -20.98
N ASN A 221 16.48 -3.35 -22.13
CA ASN A 221 17.72 -2.56 -22.18
C ASN A 221 17.40 -1.08 -22.41
N HIS A 222 17.33 -0.31 -21.32
CA HIS A 222 17.10 1.13 -21.39
C HIS A 222 18.28 1.91 -21.98
N SER A 223 19.51 1.41 -21.87
CA SER A 223 20.70 2.02 -22.46
C SER A 223 20.65 1.96 -23.99
N ALA A 224 20.05 0.91 -24.54
CA ALA A 224 19.76 0.79 -25.97
C ALA A 224 18.47 1.51 -26.41
N LYS A 225 17.86 2.35 -25.57
CA LYS A 225 16.57 3.03 -25.81
C LYS A 225 15.40 2.08 -26.07
N GLU A 226 15.51 0.85 -25.60
CA GLU A 226 14.43 -0.11 -25.61
C GLU A 226 13.54 0.14 -24.39
N PHE A 227 12.29 0.61 -24.58
CA PHE A 227 11.36 0.91 -23.49
C PHE A 227 10.26 -0.14 -23.35
N SER A 228 10.06 -1.00 -24.35
CA SER A 228 9.17 -2.16 -24.30
C SER A 228 9.50 -3.15 -25.42
N ARG A 229 9.31 -4.45 -25.19
CA ARG A 229 9.40 -5.49 -26.24
C ARG A 229 8.03 -5.89 -26.75
N LYS A 230 7.91 -6.20 -28.06
CA LYS A 230 6.70 -6.76 -28.68
C LYS A 230 6.28 -8.03 -27.90
N GLY A 231 5.04 -8.09 -27.46
CA GLY A 231 4.50 -9.13 -26.57
C GLY A 231 4.22 -8.64 -25.15
N CYS A 232 4.69 -7.45 -24.82
CA CYS A 232 4.29 -6.72 -23.64
C CYS A 232 3.19 -5.75 -24.04
N GLN A 233 1.91 -6.08 -23.86
CA GLN A 233 0.81 -5.12 -24.02
C GLN A 233 0.84 -4.10 -22.86
N GLY A 234 1.84 -3.23 -22.85
CA GLY A 234 1.91 -2.05 -22.03
C GLY A 234 1.74 -0.83 -22.94
N ARG A 235 0.87 0.10 -22.59
CA ARG A 235 0.70 1.37 -23.31
C ARG A 235 2.06 2.00 -23.58
N SER A 236 2.46 2.07 -24.85
CA SER A 236 3.58 2.88 -25.27
C SER A 236 3.28 4.34 -24.90
N LYS A 237 3.96 4.88 -23.92
CA LYS A 237 4.05 6.34 -23.80
C LYS A 237 5.02 6.80 -24.90
N THR A 238 4.51 6.98 -26.09
CA THR A 238 5.16 7.79 -27.10
C THR A 238 5.24 9.20 -26.55
N ARG A 239 6.43 9.58 -26.13
CA ARG A 239 6.74 10.96 -25.81
C ARG A 239 6.57 11.74 -27.10
N PRO A 240 5.75 12.81 -27.18
CA PRO A 240 5.65 13.59 -28.40
C PRO A 240 7.05 14.13 -28.75
N PRO A 241 7.41 14.21 -30.08
CA PRO A 241 8.69 14.72 -30.49
C PRO A 241 8.87 16.13 -29.93
N GLY A 242 10.02 16.38 -29.33
CA GLY A 242 10.34 17.66 -28.71
C GLY A 242 10.27 18.77 -29.77
N ARG A 243 9.47 19.81 -29.50
CA ARG A 243 9.50 21.05 -30.30
C ARG A 243 10.94 21.58 -30.31
N SER A 244 11.54 21.58 -31.48
CA SER A 244 12.79 22.29 -31.73
C SER A 244 12.57 23.77 -31.43
N LYS A 245 13.29 24.30 -30.46
CA LYS A 245 13.36 25.75 -30.23
C LYS A 245 14.26 26.35 -31.33
N THR A 246 13.69 26.73 -32.45
CA THR A 246 14.28 27.74 -33.33
C THR A 246 14.11 29.09 -32.66
N ARG A 247 15.20 29.69 -32.24
CA ARG A 247 15.25 31.12 -31.88
C ARG A 247 15.10 31.93 -33.17
N PRO A 248 14.26 32.95 -33.20
CA PRO A 248 14.37 33.96 -34.24
C PRO A 248 15.55 34.90 -33.90
N LEU A 249 16.23 35.34 -35.01
CA LEU A 249 17.24 36.39 -35.00
C LEU A 249 16.66 37.75 -34.59
#